data_ebb1a76b01de881c228470552e747c80
#
_entry.id   ebb1a76b01de881c228470552e747c80
#
_cell.length_a   1.000
_cell.length_b   1.000
_cell.length_c   1.000
_cell.angle_alpha   90.00
_cell.angle_beta   90.00
_cell.angle_gamma   90.00
#
_symmetry.space_group_name_H-M   'P 1'
#
loop_
_entity.id
_entity.type
_entity.pdbx_description
1 polymer ?
#
loop_
_entity_poly.entity_id
_entity_poly.type
_entity_poly.pdbx_seq_one_letter_code
_entity_poly.pdbx_strand_id
1 'polypeptide(L)'
;MAILLLEQARFHQARSFYRDIYNGNDKFYLAASRTETWTDDTAPDTSIDNRVDVQNFRDKILFVKRVQSADTAMLARRIDWVSGTVYDKYDDAYSSTNTANSGATSLQTANYYVLTDDFNVFKCIDNNNNAQSTTKPNSTGTEIFTTADGYKWKFLFLSLIHISEQT
;
A
#
# COMPACT_ATOMS: atom_id res chain seq x y z
N MET A 1 2.21 23.11 5.61
CA MET A 1 0.74 22.86 5.52
C MET A 1 0.28 22.37 4.14
N ALA A 2 0.89 22.80 3.00
CA ALA A 2 0.50 22.37 1.64
C ALA A 2 0.74 20.89 1.32
N ILE A 3 1.75 20.24 1.91
CA ILE A 3 2.12 18.85 1.61
C ILE A 3 1.13 17.84 2.19
N LEU A 4 0.61 18.07 3.39
CA LEU A 4 -0.40 17.21 4.02
C LEU A 4 -1.72 17.18 3.25
N LEU A 5 -2.14 18.31 2.73
CA LEU A 5 -3.31 18.41 1.86
C LEU A 5 -3.14 17.61 0.56
N LEU A 6 -1.92 17.55 0.02
CA LEU A 6 -1.65 16.85 -1.23
C LEU A 6 -1.74 15.31 -1.08
N GLU A 7 -1.19 14.74 -0.02
CA GLU A 7 -1.27 13.29 0.24
C GLU A 7 -2.69 12.83 0.56
N GLN A 8 -3.38 13.55 1.41
CA GLN A 8 -4.79 13.26 1.71
C GLN A 8 -5.68 13.39 0.48
N ALA A 9 -5.44 14.41 -0.36
CA ALA A 9 -6.18 14.59 -1.61
C ALA A 9 -5.92 13.43 -2.59
N ARG A 10 -4.67 12.99 -2.74
CA ARG A 10 -4.30 11.82 -3.58
C ARG A 10 -4.97 10.55 -3.09
N PHE A 11 -4.94 10.30 -1.79
CA PHE A 11 -5.62 9.15 -1.19
C PHE A 11 -7.13 9.19 -1.41
N HIS A 12 -7.73 10.36 -1.24
CA HIS A 12 -9.16 10.56 -1.46
C HIS A 12 -9.54 10.36 -2.93
N GLN A 13 -8.74 10.88 -3.86
CA GLN A 13 -8.93 10.66 -5.30
C GLN A 13 -8.81 9.19 -5.69
N ALA A 14 -7.77 8.49 -5.20
CA ALA A 14 -7.58 7.06 -5.46
C ALA A 14 -8.76 6.24 -4.93
N ARG A 15 -9.23 6.54 -3.72
CA ARG A 15 -10.39 5.89 -3.11
C ARG A 15 -11.68 6.18 -3.87
N SER A 16 -11.89 7.41 -4.34
CA SER A 16 -13.04 7.77 -5.15
C SER A 16 -13.03 7.01 -6.46
N PHE A 17 -11.90 6.99 -7.17
CA PHE A 17 -11.71 6.24 -8.40
C PHE A 17 -11.99 4.73 -8.23
N TYR A 18 -11.45 4.12 -7.16
CA TYR A 18 -11.74 2.72 -6.82
C TYR A 18 -13.24 2.48 -6.60
N ARG A 19 -13.92 3.38 -5.87
CA ARG A 19 -15.37 3.27 -5.62
C ARG A 19 -16.20 3.40 -6.89
N ASP A 20 -15.80 4.26 -7.82
CA ASP A 20 -16.49 4.46 -9.10
C ASP A 20 -16.41 3.19 -9.96
N ILE A 21 -15.24 2.53 -9.99
CA ILE A 21 -15.09 1.22 -10.64
C ILE A 21 -15.93 0.16 -9.92
N TYR A 22 -15.85 0.10 -8.58
CA TYR A 22 -16.54 -0.91 -7.78
C TYR A 22 -18.07 -0.82 -7.91
N ASN A 23 -18.61 0.39 -7.85
CA ASN A 23 -20.05 0.63 -7.98
C ASN A 23 -20.55 0.52 -9.43
N GLY A 24 -19.64 0.49 -10.41
CA GLY A 24 -19.99 0.37 -11.84
C GLY A 24 -20.70 1.58 -12.42
N ASN A 25 -20.65 2.74 -11.75
CA ASN A 25 -21.28 3.98 -12.22
C ASN A 25 -20.61 4.47 -13.50
N ASP A 26 -19.27 4.41 -13.52
CA ASP A 26 -18.47 4.79 -14.68
C ASP A 26 -17.83 3.55 -15.33
N LYS A 27 -17.59 3.64 -16.65
CA LYS A 27 -16.96 2.56 -17.41
C LYS A 27 -15.52 2.94 -17.72
N PHE A 28 -14.59 2.25 -17.07
CA PHE A 28 -13.16 2.42 -17.29
C PHE A 28 -12.62 1.35 -18.20
N TYR A 29 -11.65 1.71 -19.04
CA TYR A 29 -10.97 0.81 -19.94
C TYR A 29 -9.48 0.95 -19.78
N LEU A 30 -8.80 -0.19 -19.68
CA LEU A 30 -7.36 -0.28 -19.78
C LEU A 30 -7.01 -0.55 -21.23
N ALA A 31 -6.22 0.34 -21.83
CA ALA A 31 -5.69 0.15 -23.17
C ALA A 31 -4.16 0.03 -23.10
N ALA A 32 -3.59 -0.86 -23.89
CA ALA A 32 -2.15 -0.93 -24.10
C ALA A 32 -1.83 -0.71 -25.57
N SER A 33 -0.82 0.06 -25.82
CA SER A 33 -0.30 0.40 -27.14
C SER A 33 1.15 -0.02 -27.23
N ARG A 34 1.57 -0.45 -28.40
CA ARG A 34 2.99 -0.71 -28.67
C ARG A 34 3.67 0.62 -28.96
N THR A 35 4.67 0.95 -28.16
CA THR A 35 5.63 2.03 -28.47
C THR A 35 6.73 1.47 -29.37
N GLU A 36 7.52 2.37 -29.96
CA GLU A 36 8.81 1.98 -30.57
C GLU A 36 9.74 1.46 -29.48
N THR A 37 10.72 0.66 -29.87
CA THR A 37 11.72 0.15 -28.92
C THR A 37 12.43 1.33 -28.26
N TRP A 38 12.49 1.31 -26.94
CA TRP A 38 13.27 2.28 -26.18
C TRP A 38 14.77 2.01 -26.40
N THR A 39 15.57 3.06 -26.31
CA THR A 39 17.04 2.95 -26.36
C THR A 39 17.57 2.13 -25.18
N ASP A 40 16.90 2.22 -24.04
CA ASP A 40 17.16 1.45 -22.82
C ASP A 40 15.83 1.04 -22.18
N ASP A 41 15.53 -0.26 -22.20
CA ASP A 41 14.31 -0.82 -21.60
C ASP A 41 14.24 -0.66 -20.08
N THR A 42 15.38 -0.46 -19.42
CA THR A 42 15.47 -0.23 -17.97
C THR A 42 15.27 1.23 -17.58
N ALA A 43 15.39 2.14 -18.54
CA ALA A 43 15.24 3.58 -18.34
C ALA A 43 14.36 4.19 -19.46
N PRO A 44 13.05 3.88 -19.47
CA PRO A 44 12.15 4.40 -20.48
C PRO A 44 12.06 5.92 -20.45
N ASP A 45 11.91 6.52 -21.62
CA ASP A 45 11.73 7.97 -21.73
C ASP A 45 10.52 8.46 -20.92
N THR A 46 10.61 9.66 -20.38
CA THR A 46 9.50 10.29 -19.67
C THR A 46 8.32 10.49 -20.62
N SER A 47 7.14 10.04 -20.21
CA SER A 47 5.92 10.26 -20.98
C SER A 47 5.64 11.76 -21.15
N ILE A 48 5.37 12.18 -22.38
CA ILE A 48 5.05 13.56 -22.73
C ILE A 48 3.54 13.67 -22.94
N ASP A 49 2.90 14.60 -22.25
CA ASP A 49 1.47 14.88 -22.45
C ASP A 49 1.31 15.86 -23.62
N ASN A 50 1.22 15.31 -24.82
CA ASN A 50 0.96 16.09 -26.01
C ASN A 50 -0.06 15.39 -26.93
N ARG A 51 -0.67 16.16 -27.82
CA ARG A 51 -1.71 15.66 -28.71
C ARG A 51 -1.22 14.60 -29.72
N VAL A 52 0.04 14.71 -30.15
CA VAL A 52 0.64 13.79 -31.13
C VAL A 52 0.84 12.42 -30.50
N ASP A 53 1.34 12.35 -29.26
CA ASP A 53 1.55 11.10 -28.56
C ASP A 53 0.23 10.41 -28.20
N VAL A 54 -0.80 11.18 -27.84
CA VAL A 54 -2.15 10.63 -27.63
C VAL A 54 -2.71 10.03 -28.93
N GLN A 55 -2.47 10.65 -30.07
CA GLN A 55 -2.89 10.16 -31.38
C GLN A 55 -2.11 8.91 -31.78
N ASN A 56 -0.79 8.93 -31.65
CA ASN A 56 0.08 7.77 -31.87
C ASN A 56 -0.29 6.59 -30.97
N PHE A 57 -0.64 6.85 -29.70
CA PHE A 57 -1.13 5.82 -28.79
C PHE A 57 -2.39 5.16 -29.31
N ARG A 58 -3.37 5.97 -29.77
CA ARG A 58 -4.65 5.46 -30.31
C ARG A 58 -4.45 4.63 -31.57
N ASP A 59 -3.60 5.07 -32.47
CA ASP A 59 -3.33 4.39 -33.73
C ASP A 59 -2.60 3.05 -33.55
N LYS A 60 -1.86 2.90 -32.44
CA LYS A 60 -1.06 1.71 -32.12
C LYS A 60 -1.67 0.84 -31.02
N ILE A 61 -2.94 1.02 -30.67
CA ILE A 61 -3.60 0.20 -29.63
C ILE A 61 -3.57 -1.29 -30.03
N LEU A 62 -3.02 -2.11 -29.13
CA LEU A 62 -2.94 -3.56 -29.29
C LEU A 62 -4.16 -4.26 -28.68
N PHE A 63 -4.61 -3.78 -27.51
CA PHE A 63 -5.80 -4.28 -26.87
C PHE A 63 -6.44 -3.23 -25.96
N VAL A 64 -7.74 -3.43 -25.71
CA VAL A 64 -8.53 -2.65 -24.77
C VAL A 64 -9.33 -3.63 -23.92
N LYS A 65 -9.22 -3.53 -22.62
CA LYS A 65 -10.00 -4.31 -21.66
C LYS A 65 -10.85 -3.39 -20.80
N ARG A 66 -12.15 -3.69 -20.68
CA ARG A 66 -12.97 -3.02 -19.68
C ARG A 66 -12.55 -3.45 -18.29
N VAL A 67 -12.29 -2.48 -17.42
CA VAL A 67 -11.95 -2.72 -16.00
C VAL A 67 -13.23 -2.92 -15.21
N GLN A 68 -13.30 -4.02 -14.47
CA GLN A 68 -14.41 -4.38 -13.58
C GLN A 68 -13.95 -4.41 -12.13
N SER A 69 -14.89 -4.49 -11.20
CA SER A 69 -14.56 -4.57 -9.75
C SER A 69 -13.63 -5.75 -9.40
N ALA A 70 -13.77 -6.87 -10.11
CA ALA A 70 -12.91 -8.05 -9.91
C ALA A 70 -11.46 -7.84 -10.42
N ASP A 71 -11.24 -6.85 -11.28
CA ASP A 71 -9.90 -6.53 -11.81
C ASP A 71 -9.14 -5.53 -10.93
N THR A 72 -9.76 -5.04 -9.86
CA THR A 72 -9.19 -3.98 -9.01
C THR A 72 -9.12 -4.40 -7.54
N ALA A 73 -8.04 -4.03 -6.87
CA ALA A 73 -7.86 -4.26 -5.45
C ALA A 73 -7.13 -3.08 -4.81
N MET A 74 -7.42 -2.82 -3.55
CA MET A 74 -6.62 -1.92 -2.74
C MET A 74 -5.42 -2.70 -2.21
N LEU A 75 -4.23 -2.20 -2.49
CA LEU A 75 -2.99 -2.80 -2.02
C LEU A 75 -2.48 -2.06 -0.78
N ALA A 76 -2.03 -2.81 0.21
CA ALA A 76 -1.26 -2.31 1.33
C ALA A 76 0.21 -2.73 1.16
N ARG A 77 1.13 -1.88 1.64
CA ARG A 77 2.55 -2.21 1.64
C ARG A 77 2.79 -3.42 2.56
N ARG A 78 3.47 -4.43 2.06
CA ARG A 78 3.85 -5.59 2.86
C ARG A 78 5.00 -5.23 3.79
N ILE A 79 4.85 -5.48 5.07
CA ILE A 79 5.87 -5.32 6.10
C ILE A 79 5.89 -6.64 6.88
N ASP A 80 6.90 -7.46 6.63
CA ASP A 80 7.06 -8.73 7.33
C ASP A 80 7.59 -8.49 8.75
N TRP A 81 7.07 -9.26 9.71
CA TRP A 81 7.62 -9.24 11.05
C TRP A 81 8.99 -9.91 11.08
N VAL A 82 9.98 -9.22 11.60
CA VAL A 82 11.37 -9.71 11.77
C VAL A 82 11.82 -9.42 13.21
N SER A 83 12.32 -10.45 13.88
CA SER A 83 12.85 -10.31 15.25
C SER A 83 14.03 -9.32 15.29
N GLY A 84 14.05 -8.47 16.33
CA GLY A 84 15.07 -7.44 16.50
C GLY A 84 14.78 -6.13 15.77
N THR A 85 13.66 -6.03 15.06
CA THR A 85 13.24 -4.79 14.37
C THR A 85 12.44 -3.90 15.31
N VAL A 86 12.63 -2.58 15.18
CA VAL A 86 11.79 -1.58 15.84
C VAL A 86 10.66 -1.20 14.89
N TYR A 87 9.42 -1.43 15.32
CA TYR A 87 8.23 -1.02 14.59
C TYR A 87 7.67 0.29 15.15
N ASP A 88 7.03 1.06 14.30
CA ASP A 88 6.34 2.27 14.73
C ASP A 88 5.04 1.89 15.47
N LYS A 89 4.67 2.68 16.45
CA LYS A 89 3.32 2.59 17.01
C LYS A 89 2.31 3.26 16.08
N TYR A 90 1.07 2.85 16.14
CA TYR A 90 -0.01 3.56 15.43
C TYR A 90 -0.23 4.94 16.07
N ASP A 91 -0.05 5.98 15.28
CA ASP A 91 -0.33 7.36 15.66
C ASP A 91 -0.83 8.10 14.42
N ASP A 92 -2.06 8.58 14.46
CA ASP A 92 -2.69 9.33 13.36
C ASP A 92 -2.23 10.80 13.28
N ALA A 93 -1.49 11.25 14.31
CA ALA A 93 -0.90 12.58 14.36
C ALA A 93 0.49 12.68 13.72
N TYR A 94 0.99 11.63 13.06
CA TYR A 94 2.29 11.69 12.38
C TYR A 94 2.34 12.81 11.36
N SER A 95 3.41 13.61 11.44
CA SER A 95 3.64 14.79 10.61
C SER A 95 5.13 15.12 10.53
N SER A 96 5.49 16.16 9.80
CA SER A 96 6.88 16.64 9.74
C SER A 96 7.43 17.13 11.10
N THR A 97 6.56 17.44 12.07
CA THR A 97 6.91 17.86 13.42
C THR A 97 6.71 16.77 14.47
N ASN A 98 5.98 15.69 14.14
CA ASN A 98 5.79 14.50 14.95
C ASN A 98 6.09 13.27 14.10
N THR A 99 7.37 12.90 13.99
CA THR A 99 7.82 11.80 13.16
C THR A 99 7.74 10.46 13.90
N ALA A 100 7.43 9.39 13.17
CA ALA A 100 7.59 8.04 13.68
C ALA A 100 9.06 7.71 13.95
N ASN A 101 9.32 6.64 14.70
CA ASN A 101 10.70 6.18 14.95
C ASN A 101 11.45 5.81 13.65
N SER A 102 10.75 5.30 12.65
CA SER A 102 11.30 5.04 11.31
C SER A 102 11.63 6.31 10.51
N GLY A 103 11.33 7.49 11.04
CA GLY A 103 11.43 8.77 10.33
C GLY A 103 10.22 9.09 9.44
N ALA A 104 9.19 8.25 9.45
CA ALA A 104 7.98 8.50 8.67
C ALA A 104 7.22 9.73 9.19
N THR A 105 6.78 10.58 8.28
CA THR A 105 6.06 11.83 8.54
C THR A 105 4.56 11.72 8.29
N SER A 106 4.09 10.53 7.94
CA SER A 106 2.67 10.23 7.74
C SER A 106 2.36 8.79 8.14
N LEU A 107 1.10 8.53 8.48
CA LEU A 107 0.66 7.17 8.81
C LEU A 107 0.82 6.20 7.63
N GLN A 108 0.72 6.67 6.39
CA GLN A 108 0.87 5.85 5.19
C GLN A 108 2.29 5.34 4.97
N THR A 109 3.29 6.06 5.49
CA THR A 109 4.70 5.70 5.38
C THR A 109 5.26 5.01 6.62
N ALA A 110 4.55 5.10 7.75
CA ALA A 110 4.96 4.48 9.01
C ALA A 110 4.81 2.94 9.00
N ASN A 111 5.70 2.26 9.74
CA ASN A 111 5.76 0.79 9.83
C ASN A 111 4.99 0.28 11.05
N TYR A 112 3.71 0.64 11.16
CA TYR A 112 2.88 0.36 12.35
C TYR A 112 2.06 -0.94 12.28
N TYR A 113 2.18 -1.70 11.20
CA TYR A 113 1.56 -3.02 11.06
C TYR A 113 2.56 -4.01 10.49
N VAL A 114 2.36 -5.27 10.79
CA VAL A 114 3.25 -6.35 10.34
C VAL A 114 2.44 -7.56 9.88
N LEU A 115 3.01 -8.27 8.91
CA LEU A 115 2.56 -9.60 8.47
C LEU A 115 3.48 -10.64 9.10
N THR A 116 2.93 -11.65 9.75
CA THR A 116 3.68 -12.81 10.25
C THR A 116 3.75 -13.91 9.20
N ASP A 117 4.63 -14.88 9.41
CA ASP A 117 4.73 -16.11 8.61
C ASP A 117 3.48 -17.00 8.64
N ASP A 118 2.63 -16.81 9.66
CA ASP A 118 1.29 -17.43 9.73
C ASP A 118 0.23 -16.64 8.94
N PHE A 119 0.65 -15.69 8.11
CA PHE A 119 -0.20 -14.78 7.32
C PHE A 119 -1.17 -13.90 8.14
N ASN A 120 -0.93 -13.76 9.43
CA ASN A 120 -1.70 -12.88 10.28
C ASN A 120 -1.14 -11.44 10.21
N VAL A 121 -2.05 -10.47 10.10
CA VAL A 121 -1.70 -9.05 10.12
C VAL A 121 -2.00 -8.47 11.50
N PHE A 122 -0.99 -7.86 12.10
CA PHE A 122 -1.07 -7.23 13.40
C PHE A 122 -0.76 -5.73 13.30
N LYS A 123 -1.48 -4.94 14.08
CA LYS A 123 -1.24 -3.51 14.24
C LYS A 123 -0.49 -3.28 15.55
N CYS A 124 0.61 -2.54 15.48
CA CYS A 124 1.37 -2.10 16.64
C CYS A 124 0.64 -0.93 17.32
N ILE A 125 0.21 -1.12 18.54
CA ILE A 125 -0.46 -0.09 19.35
C ILE A 125 0.55 0.64 20.23
N ASP A 126 1.55 -0.11 20.76
CA ASP A 126 2.61 0.43 21.61
C ASP A 126 3.89 -0.35 21.31
N ASN A 127 4.99 0.34 21.10
CA ASN A 127 6.29 -0.24 20.74
C ASN A 127 7.29 -0.23 21.89
N ASN A 128 6.81 -0.19 23.11
CA ASN A 128 7.63 -0.19 24.35
C ASN A 128 8.79 0.83 24.28
N ASN A 129 8.44 2.10 24.03
CA ASN A 129 9.41 3.20 23.92
C ASN A 129 10.50 2.97 22.85
N ASN A 130 10.11 2.49 21.69
CA ASN A 130 10.99 2.19 20.55
C ASN A 130 11.99 1.06 20.85
N ALA A 131 11.64 0.11 21.69
CA ALA A 131 12.40 -1.12 21.88
C ALA A 131 12.34 -2.02 20.65
N GLN A 132 13.27 -2.96 20.52
CA GLN A 132 13.21 -3.97 19.47
C GLN A 132 12.11 -5.00 19.77
N SER A 133 11.32 -5.36 18.76
CA SER A 133 10.37 -6.47 18.84
C SER A 133 11.11 -7.79 18.69
N THR A 134 11.10 -8.60 19.73
CA THR A 134 11.77 -9.91 19.75
C THR A 134 10.81 -11.08 19.89
N THR A 135 9.56 -10.80 20.20
CA THR A 135 8.51 -11.81 20.37
C THR A 135 7.46 -11.66 19.29
N LYS A 136 7.32 -12.68 18.43
CA LYS A 136 6.32 -12.70 17.34
C LYS A 136 4.91 -12.58 17.91
N PRO A 137 4.08 -11.62 17.42
CA PRO A 137 2.67 -11.56 17.79
C PRO A 137 1.93 -12.78 17.22
N ASN A 138 1.10 -13.43 18.03
CA ASN A 138 0.44 -14.68 17.66
C ASN A 138 -1.03 -14.79 18.11
N SER A 139 -1.53 -13.85 18.93
CA SER A 139 -2.92 -13.91 19.39
C SER A 139 -3.88 -13.36 18.35
N THR A 140 -4.82 -14.17 17.90
CA THR A 140 -5.85 -13.78 16.91
C THR A 140 -7.16 -13.29 17.57
N GLY A 141 -7.16 -13.04 18.88
CA GLY A 141 -8.29 -12.45 19.60
C GLY A 141 -8.56 -11.00 19.17
N THR A 142 -9.75 -10.52 19.49
CA THR A 142 -10.19 -9.16 19.16
C THR A 142 -9.59 -8.08 20.07
N GLU A 143 -9.05 -8.49 21.21
CA GLU A 143 -8.48 -7.57 22.20
C GLU A 143 -7.02 -7.22 21.91
N ILE A 144 -6.59 -6.10 22.47
CA ILE A 144 -5.16 -5.73 22.48
C ILE A 144 -4.44 -6.66 23.45
N PHE A 145 -3.33 -7.25 23.00
CA PHE A 145 -2.50 -8.12 23.84
C PHE A 145 -1.06 -7.62 23.90
N THR A 146 -0.36 -8.00 24.96
CA THR A 146 1.05 -7.60 25.16
C THR A 146 1.94 -8.83 24.96
N THR A 147 2.98 -8.70 24.16
CA THR A 147 4.02 -9.72 23.99
C THR A 147 5.11 -9.58 25.07
N ALA A 148 5.93 -10.63 25.25
CA ALA A 148 6.95 -10.66 26.32
C ALA A 148 8.01 -9.54 26.18
N ASP A 149 8.20 -9.00 25.00
CA ASP A 149 9.07 -7.84 24.71
C ASP A 149 8.42 -6.48 25.04
N GLY A 150 7.21 -6.48 25.59
CA GLY A 150 6.49 -5.28 26.01
C GLY A 150 5.72 -4.57 24.90
N TYR A 151 5.77 -5.07 23.67
CA TYR A 151 4.93 -4.54 22.58
C TYR A 151 3.46 -4.83 22.84
N LYS A 152 2.59 -3.91 22.43
CA LYS A 152 1.15 -4.12 22.41
C LYS A 152 0.66 -4.21 20.97
N TRP A 153 0.05 -5.34 20.66
CA TRP A 153 -0.45 -5.66 19.33
C TRP A 153 -1.96 -5.82 19.32
N LYS A 154 -2.55 -5.59 18.16
CA LYS A 154 -3.93 -5.90 17.85
C LYS A 154 -3.99 -6.69 16.58
N PHE A 155 -4.61 -7.85 16.61
CA PHE A 155 -4.91 -8.61 15.40
C PHE A 155 -5.89 -7.84 14.51
N LEU A 156 -5.65 -7.80 13.22
CA LEU A 156 -6.52 -7.16 12.23
C LEU A 156 -7.27 -8.19 11.41
N PHE A 157 -6.55 -9.02 10.68
CA PHE A 157 -7.12 -10.06 9.80
C PHE A 157 -6.06 -11.08 9.38
N LEU A 158 -6.55 -12.21 8.85
CA LEU A 158 -5.72 -13.19 8.15
C LEU A 158 -5.56 -12.75 6.68
N SER A 159 -4.34 -12.59 6.21
CA SER A 159 -4.05 -12.26 4.82
C SER A 159 -4.12 -13.51 3.95
N LEU A 160 -5.10 -13.58 3.07
CA LEU A 160 -5.30 -14.71 2.15
C LEU A 160 -4.56 -14.53 0.81
N ILE A 161 -3.70 -13.53 0.67
CA ILE A 161 -3.09 -13.14 -0.60
C ILE A 161 -2.13 -14.22 -1.18
N HIS A 162 -1.74 -15.21 -0.40
CA HIS A 162 -0.74 -16.20 -0.82
C HIS A 162 -1.29 -17.52 -1.38
N ILE A 163 -2.58 -17.62 -1.64
CA ILE A 163 -3.14 -18.87 -2.20
C ILE A 163 -2.94 -18.99 -3.72
N SER A 164 -2.40 -18.00 -4.41
CA SER A 164 -2.24 -18.00 -5.87
C SER A 164 -0.83 -18.26 -6.40
N GLU A 165 0.14 -18.54 -5.55
CA GLU A 165 1.47 -18.94 -6.02
C GLU A 165 1.73 -20.40 -5.70
N GLN A 166 1.13 -21.31 -6.44
CA GLN A 166 1.64 -22.66 -6.60
C GLN A 166 0.86 -23.37 -7.72
N THR A 167 1.22 -23.18 -8.95
CA THR A 167 1.26 -24.26 -9.99
C THR A 167 2.07 -23.77 -11.17
#